data_378c2dc9123a62254d4b251f41a815aa
#
_entry.id   378c2dc9123a62254d4b251f41a815aa
#
_cell.length_a   1.000
_cell.length_b   1.000
_cell.length_c   1.000
_cell.angle_alpha   90.00
_cell.angle_beta   90.00
_cell.angle_gamma   90.00
#
_symmetry.space_group_name_H-M   'P 1'
#
loop_
_entity.id
_entity.type
_entity.pdbx_description
1 polymer ?
#
loop_
_entity_poly.entity_id
_entity_poly.type
_entity_poly.pdbx_seq_one_letter_code
_entity_poly.pdbx_strand_id
1 'polypeptide(L)'
;MVRFVAFGVKNMFRVRFHGRGGQGAKVASRVLGTAAFLEGYYAQDFPLYGAERRGAPIAAFTRISKEPILERGVISKPDIVIVMDETLLDDPLANLLSGLKEGSVVFINTTHSPAEAKDKYKVTAQVITLDLTKIGLDILGLPVLSTLAGGVASRIAGLKADSLRKAVEKETSEILTDKGLLAKNIEAALYCFRAIQPVEVKTTEAIQKGSPVIDVPFEPAAISSPTINTTGNTPLRKTGNWRVFKPVWNYEACTKCMTCVARCPDGCIAVNEDGFPYTDYDNCKGCMICAEECPVREGAGGACIVGQMTQIEKLPATSAHSHKQFLKKVFRSKFKIHPNAN
;
A
#
# COMPACT_ATOMS: atom_id res chain seq x y z
N MET A 1 20.29 26.05 17.24
CA MET A 1 21.19 24.89 17.11
C MET A 1 20.37 23.64 17.42
N VAL A 2 19.71 23.05 16.39
CA VAL A 2 18.86 21.86 16.56
C VAL A 2 19.79 20.66 16.60
N ARG A 3 19.94 20.06 17.78
CA ARG A 3 20.69 18.82 17.95
C ARG A 3 20.00 17.70 17.16
N PHE A 4 20.68 17.21 16.15
CA PHE A 4 20.31 15.99 15.43
C PHE A 4 20.41 14.79 16.38
N VAL A 5 19.27 14.25 16.81
CA VAL A 5 19.19 13.20 17.83
C VAL A 5 19.13 11.80 17.20
N ALA A 6 18.94 11.69 15.88
CA ALA A 6 18.69 10.39 15.24
C ALA A 6 19.92 9.49 15.06
N PHE A 7 21.14 10.01 15.07
CA PHE A 7 22.38 9.22 14.84
C PHE A 7 23.25 9.03 16.08
N GLY A 8 22.66 9.03 17.27
CA GLY A 8 23.38 8.67 18.50
C GLY A 8 23.61 7.16 18.56
N VAL A 9 24.86 6.73 18.43
CA VAL A 9 25.38 5.37 18.71
C VAL A 9 25.22 4.31 17.62
N LYS A 10 24.29 4.40 16.66
CA LYS A 10 24.20 3.41 15.58
C LYS A 10 24.83 3.88 14.28
N ASN A 11 25.68 3.02 13.70
CA ASN A 11 26.29 3.28 12.40
C ASN A 11 25.31 3.07 11.22
N MET A 12 24.16 2.41 11.45
CA MET A 12 23.20 2.08 10.37
C MET A 12 21.75 2.08 10.87
N PHE A 13 20.86 2.75 10.11
CA PHE A 13 19.39 2.66 10.24
C PHE A 13 18.81 1.74 9.20
N ARG A 14 17.84 0.94 9.62
CA ARG A 14 17.11 -0.03 8.78
C ARG A 14 15.64 0.31 8.78
N VAL A 15 15.15 0.74 7.62
CA VAL A 15 13.76 1.14 7.42
C VAL A 15 13.05 0.14 6.50
N ARG A 16 11.86 -0.25 6.90
CA ARG A 16 11.01 -1.17 6.14
C ARG A 16 9.68 -0.51 5.83
N PHE A 17 9.32 -0.46 4.56
CA PHE A 17 8.05 0.07 4.08
C PHE A 17 7.15 -1.10 3.71
N HIS A 18 5.91 -1.02 4.13
CA HIS A 18 4.86 -1.97 3.76
C HIS A 18 3.68 -1.22 3.15
N GLY A 19 3.23 -1.71 2.01
CA GLY A 19 2.09 -1.17 1.28
C GLY A 19 1.46 -2.22 0.39
N ARG A 20 0.50 -1.81 -0.41
CA ARG A 20 -0.07 -2.65 -1.46
C ARG A 20 0.51 -2.27 -2.82
N GLY A 21 0.54 -3.23 -3.73
CA GLY A 21 0.93 -3.00 -5.12
C GLY A 21 0.17 -1.83 -5.73
N GLY A 22 0.90 -0.82 -6.24
CA GLY A 22 0.36 0.44 -6.75
C GLY A 22 0.35 1.61 -5.77
N GLN A 23 0.59 1.42 -4.46
CA GLN A 23 0.65 2.51 -3.47
C GLN A 23 2.00 3.24 -3.44
N GLY A 24 3.02 2.74 -4.14
CA GLY A 24 4.29 3.43 -4.32
C GLY A 24 5.30 3.26 -3.18
N ALA A 25 5.30 2.15 -2.46
CA ALA A 25 6.29 1.86 -1.42
C ALA A 25 7.74 1.90 -1.94
N LYS A 26 7.98 1.47 -3.20
CA LYS A 26 9.27 1.60 -3.86
C LYS A 26 9.71 3.07 -3.99
N VAL A 27 8.80 3.96 -4.39
CA VAL A 27 9.12 5.39 -4.52
C VAL A 27 9.38 6.00 -3.14
N ALA A 28 8.59 5.63 -2.12
CA ALA A 28 8.81 6.10 -0.76
C ALA A 28 10.19 5.71 -0.22
N SER A 29 10.63 4.46 -0.45
CA SER A 29 11.96 3.99 -0.02
C SER A 29 13.09 4.71 -0.75
N ARG A 30 12.93 4.98 -2.07
CA ARG A 30 13.90 5.74 -2.87
C ARG A 30 13.99 7.20 -2.43
N VAL A 31 12.85 7.86 -2.18
CA VAL A 31 12.83 9.24 -1.66
C VAL A 31 13.64 9.34 -0.36
N LEU A 32 13.44 8.40 0.57
CA LEU A 32 14.22 8.36 1.82
C LEU A 32 15.71 8.13 1.55
N GLY A 33 16.04 7.15 0.70
CA GLY A 33 17.43 6.83 0.35
C GLY A 33 18.15 8.00 -0.32
N THR A 34 17.50 8.64 -1.30
CA THR A 34 18.02 9.82 -1.99
C THR A 34 18.18 11.02 -1.06
N ALA A 35 17.22 11.27 -0.14
CA ALA A 35 17.34 12.33 0.84
C ALA A 35 18.54 12.12 1.78
N ALA A 36 18.76 10.90 2.23
CA ALA A 36 19.91 10.54 3.07
C ALA A 36 21.23 10.69 2.30
N PHE A 37 21.28 10.25 1.04
CA PHE A 37 22.45 10.42 0.19
C PHE A 37 22.83 11.90 -0.04
N LEU A 38 21.84 12.76 -0.22
CA LEU A 38 22.06 14.21 -0.37
C LEU A 38 22.60 14.87 0.91
N GLU A 39 22.50 14.23 2.05
CA GLU A 39 23.10 14.64 3.33
C GLU A 39 24.46 14.00 3.59
N GLY A 40 25.02 13.25 2.64
CA GLY A 40 26.34 12.64 2.73
C GLY A 40 26.35 11.27 3.41
N TYR A 41 25.18 10.62 3.59
CA TYR A 41 25.13 9.24 4.09
C TYR A 41 25.25 8.24 2.94
N TYR A 42 25.76 7.06 3.25
CA TYR A 42 25.57 5.90 2.40
C TYR A 42 24.11 5.45 2.50
N ALA A 43 23.47 5.26 1.37
CA ALA A 43 22.08 4.81 1.30
C ALA A 43 21.95 3.64 0.33
N GLN A 44 21.13 2.67 0.70
CA GLN A 44 20.76 1.53 -0.13
C GLN A 44 19.26 1.35 -0.04
N ASP A 45 18.57 1.46 -1.16
CA ASP A 45 17.14 1.17 -1.26
C ASP A 45 16.88 0.03 -2.25
N PHE A 46 15.90 -0.79 -1.95
CA PHE A 46 15.45 -1.86 -2.83
C PHE A 46 14.04 -2.33 -2.45
N PRO A 47 13.20 -2.64 -3.44
CA PRO A 47 11.95 -3.33 -3.21
C PRO A 47 12.18 -4.85 -3.16
N LEU A 48 11.31 -5.54 -2.46
CA LEU A 48 11.19 -6.99 -2.61
C LEU A 48 10.32 -7.25 -3.86
N TYR A 49 10.93 -7.77 -4.90
CA TYR A 49 10.21 -8.19 -6.10
C TYR A 49 9.71 -9.63 -5.94
N GLY A 50 8.48 -9.87 -6.31
CA GLY A 50 7.84 -11.16 -6.40
C GLY A 50 6.83 -11.17 -7.55
N ALA A 51 5.84 -12.03 -7.52
CA ALA A 51 4.72 -12.01 -8.44
C ALA A 51 3.70 -10.94 -8.03
N GLU A 52 4.18 -9.67 -7.90
CA GLU A 52 3.34 -8.58 -7.43
C GLU A 52 2.20 -8.33 -8.40
N ARG A 53 1.00 -8.30 -7.84
CA ARG A 53 -0.20 -7.83 -8.50
C ARG A 53 -0.67 -6.56 -7.82
N ARG A 54 -1.41 -5.74 -8.54
CA ARG A 54 -2.06 -4.57 -7.95
C ARG A 54 -2.89 -5.00 -6.74
N GLY A 55 -2.66 -4.33 -5.59
CA GLY A 55 -3.32 -4.63 -4.32
C GLY A 55 -2.62 -5.68 -3.45
N ALA A 56 -1.72 -6.52 -3.99
CA ALA A 56 -0.96 -7.48 -3.19
C ALA A 56 -0.06 -6.79 -2.16
N PRO A 57 0.18 -7.40 -0.98
CA PRO A 57 1.18 -6.91 -0.04
C PRO A 57 2.56 -6.83 -0.67
N ILE A 58 3.22 -5.68 -0.52
CA ILE A 58 4.60 -5.47 -0.99
C ILE A 58 5.44 -4.88 0.13
N ALA A 59 6.75 -5.12 0.07
CA ALA A 59 7.71 -4.50 0.96
C ALA A 59 8.82 -3.81 0.17
N ALA A 60 9.30 -2.68 0.71
CA ALA A 60 10.50 -2.01 0.25
C ALA A 60 11.38 -1.67 1.45
N PHE A 61 12.66 -1.51 1.21
CA PHE A 61 13.65 -1.42 2.24
C PHE A 61 14.61 -0.26 1.97
N THR A 62 15.02 0.44 3.02
CA THR A 62 16.10 1.44 2.96
C THR A 62 17.06 1.24 4.11
N ARG A 63 18.37 1.18 3.80
CA ARG A 63 19.44 1.27 4.78
C ARG A 63 20.13 2.62 4.65
N ILE A 64 20.41 3.26 5.77
CA ILE A 64 21.11 4.55 5.85
C ILE A 64 22.28 4.38 6.84
N SER A 65 23.50 4.73 6.43
CA SER A 65 24.70 4.55 7.24
C SER A 65 25.70 5.68 7.05
N LYS A 66 26.53 5.92 8.06
CA LYS A 66 27.72 6.77 7.93
C LYS A 66 28.89 6.04 7.26
N GLU A 67 28.86 4.73 7.27
CA GLU A 67 29.88 3.84 6.72
C GLU A 67 29.33 3.07 5.51
N PRO A 68 30.19 2.54 4.63
CA PRO A 68 29.75 1.71 3.50
C PRO A 68 28.85 0.56 3.93
N ILE A 69 27.75 0.37 3.20
CA ILE A 69 26.74 -0.65 3.51
C ILE A 69 27.14 -1.98 2.85
N LEU A 70 27.59 -2.93 3.66
CA LEU A 70 27.99 -4.26 3.22
C LEU A 70 26.85 -5.28 3.31
N GLU A 71 25.78 -4.99 4.09
CA GLU A 71 24.63 -5.86 4.23
C GLU A 71 23.85 -5.98 2.90
N ARG A 72 23.32 -7.19 2.67
CA ARG A 72 22.46 -7.54 1.51
C ARG A 72 21.18 -8.24 2.00
N GLY A 73 20.21 -8.37 1.09
CA GLY A 73 18.95 -9.06 1.37
C GLY A 73 17.97 -8.24 2.19
N VAL A 74 16.87 -8.87 2.56
CA VAL A 74 15.75 -8.25 3.28
C VAL A 74 16.13 -7.76 4.67
N ILE A 75 15.46 -6.71 5.13
CA ILE A 75 15.63 -6.21 6.49
C ILE A 75 14.69 -6.99 7.41
N SER A 76 15.25 -7.96 8.14
CA SER A 76 14.49 -8.76 9.11
C SER A 76 14.31 -8.06 10.46
N LYS A 77 15.22 -7.15 10.83
CA LYS A 77 15.25 -6.42 12.11
C LYS A 77 15.20 -4.90 11.86
N PRO A 78 14.04 -4.32 11.57
CA PRO A 78 13.92 -2.91 11.26
C PRO A 78 14.05 -2.04 12.52
N ASP A 79 14.60 -0.84 12.35
CA ASP A 79 14.57 0.23 13.36
C ASP A 79 13.30 1.08 13.19
N ILE A 80 12.84 1.22 11.94
CA ILE A 80 11.65 1.97 11.57
C ILE A 80 10.80 1.10 10.62
N VAL A 81 9.50 1.02 10.89
CA VAL A 81 8.50 0.39 9.99
C VAL A 81 7.50 1.45 9.54
N ILE A 82 7.30 1.58 8.25
CA ILE A 82 6.33 2.49 7.63
C ILE A 82 5.20 1.65 7.03
N VAL A 83 4.04 1.68 7.66
CA VAL A 83 2.83 0.98 7.20
C VAL A 83 1.97 1.96 6.41
N MET A 84 1.95 1.82 5.08
CA MET A 84 1.20 2.69 4.18
C MET A 84 -0.28 2.29 4.06
N ASP A 85 -0.62 1.07 4.48
CA ASP A 85 -1.99 0.55 4.49
C ASP A 85 -2.22 -0.27 5.76
N GLU A 86 -3.06 0.27 6.65
CA GLU A 86 -3.32 -0.36 7.95
C GLU A 86 -3.94 -1.75 7.84
N THR A 87 -4.67 -2.04 6.75
CA THR A 87 -5.31 -3.35 6.55
C THR A 87 -4.31 -4.49 6.38
N LEU A 88 -3.04 -4.17 6.11
CA LEU A 88 -1.96 -5.17 6.09
C LEU A 88 -1.58 -5.68 7.49
N LEU A 89 -1.92 -4.94 8.55
CA LEU A 89 -1.68 -5.36 9.93
C LEU A 89 -2.62 -6.50 10.35
N ASP A 90 -3.77 -6.61 9.67
CA ASP A 90 -4.73 -7.69 9.86
C ASP A 90 -4.38 -8.95 9.04
N ASP A 91 -3.36 -8.88 8.17
CA ASP A 91 -2.90 -10.00 7.34
C ASP A 91 -1.70 -10.70 8.01
N PRO A 92 -1.89 -11.90 8.59
CA PRO A 92 -0.81 -12.61 9.28
C PRO A 92 0.35 -12.99 8.36
N LEU A 93 0.09 -13.15 7.05
CA LEU A 93 1.12 -13.50 6.07
C LEU A 93 2.01 -12.30 5.73
N ALA A 94 1.52 -11.09 5.88
CA ALA A 94 2.29 -9.87 5.63
C ALA A 94 3.36 -9.60 6.70
N ASN A 95 3.17 -10.13 7.92
CA ASN A 95 4.13 -10.17 9.05
C ASN A 95 4.88 -8.84 9.29
N LEU A 96 4.12 -7.72 9.25
CA LEU A 96 4.67 -6.37 9.25
C LEU A 96 5.49 -6.03 10.50
N LEU A 97 5.09 -6.57 11.64
CA LEU A 97 5.68 -6.26 12.94
C LEU A 97 6.85 -7.19 13.31
N SER A 98 7.16 -8.16 12.45
CA SER A 98 8.25 -9.11 12.68
C SER A 98 9.60 -8.40 12.83
N GLY A 99 10.39 -8.84 13.80
CA GLY A 99 11.74 -8.36 14.03
C GLY A 99 11.84 -6.93 14.60
N LEU A 100 10.72 -6.32 15.03
CA LEU A 100 10.76 -5.08 15.80
C LEU A 100 11.61 -5.27 17.07
N LYS A 101 12.37 -4.24 17.37
CA LYS A 101 13.21 -4.15 18.58
C LYS A 101 12.58 -3.21 19.57
N GLU A 102 12.98 -3.31 20.81
CA GLU A 102 12.70 -2.26 21.79
C GLU A 102 13.27 -0.93 21.29
N GLY A 103 12.46 0.14 21.35
CA GLY A 103 12.83 1.45 20.82
C GLY A 103 12.70 1.60 19.31
N SER A 104 12.21 0.58 18.58
CA SER A 104 11.78 0.74 17.18
C SER A 104 10.56 1.67 17.09
N VAL A 105 10.40 2.31 15.93
CA VAL A 105 9.28 3.19 15.64
C VAL A 105 8.43 2.59 14.52
N VAL A 106 7.12 2.56 14.72
CA VAL A 106 6.14 2.12 13.72
C VAL A 106 5.26 3.31 13.35
N PHE A 107 5.31 3.71 12.10
CA PHE A 107 4.34 4.65 11.52
C PHE A 107 3.20 3.87 10.86
N ILE A 108 1.98 4.30 11.09
CA ILE A 108 0.77 3.70 10.48
C ILE A 108 -0.05 4.79 9.80
N ASN A 109 -0.32 4.62 8.51
CA ASN A 109 -1.29 5.44 7.77
C ASN A 109 -2.69 5.04 8.19
N THR A 110 -3.29 5.79 9.09
CA THR A 110 -4.62 5.52 9.66
C THR A 110 -5.25 6.80 10.21
N THR A 111 -6.56 6.77 10.39
CA THR A 111 -7.32 7.80 11.11
C THR A 111 -7.32 7.62 12.62
N HIS A 112 -6.88 6.46 13.13
CA HIS A 112 -6.78 6.19 14.55
C HIS A 112 -5.68 7.02 15.22
N SER A 113 -5.89 7.40 16.48
CA SER A 113 -4.83 7.97 17.31
C SER A 113 -3.70 6.95 17.55
N PRO A 114 -2.49 7.39 17.92
CA PRO A 114 -1.39 6.47 18.23
C PRO A 114 -1.71 5.44 19.31
N ALA A 115 -2.49 5.84 20.33
CA ALA A 115 -2.90 4.95 21.42
C ALA A 115 -3.87 3.87 20.94
N GLU A 116 -4.91 4.27 20.19
CA GLU A 116 -5.88 3.34 19.60
C GLU A 116 -5.22 2.36 18.63
N ALA A 117 -4.34 2.85 17.75
CA ALA A 117 -3.62 2.02 16.80
C ALA A 117 -2.68 1.03 17.50
N LYS A 118 -2.00 1.47 18.57
CA LYS A 118 -1.13 0.63 19.39
C LYS A 118 -1.90 -0.52 20.04
N ASP A 119 -3.06 -0.23 20.61
CA ASP A 119 -3.92 -1.24 21.26
C ASP A 119 -4.53 -2.19 20.24
N LYS A 120 -5.14 -1.65 19.19
CA LYS A 120 -5.81 -2.42 18.13
C LYS A 120 -4.88 -3.44 17.47
N TYR A 121 -3.66 -3.03 17.14
CA TYR A 121 -2.69 -3.87 16.42
C TYR A 121 -1.63 -4.50 17.34
N LYS A 122 -1.76 -4.32 18.66
CA LYS A 122 -0.86 -4.87 19.69
C LYS A 122 0.62 -4.58 19.40
N VAL A 123 0.90 -3.33 18.99
CA VAL A 123 2.27 -2.90 18.68
C VAL A 123 3.03 -2.62 19.95
N THR A 124 4.17 -3.29 20.16
CA THR A 124 5.02 -3.08 21.36
C THR A 124 5.94 -1.87 21.21
N ALA A 125 6.22 -1.45 19.97
CA ALA A 125 7.07 -0.31 19.65
C ALA A 125 6.35 1.04 19.86
N GLN A 126 7.08 2.14 19.67
CA GLN A 126 6.49 3.48 19.61
C GLN A 126 5.67 3.60 18.33
N VAL A 127 4.40 4.04 18.45
CA VAL A 127 3.48 4.22 17.31
C VAL A 127 3.32 5.70 17.00
N ILE A 128 3.37 6.01 15.71
CA ILE A 128 3.07 7.32 15.13
C ILE A 128 1.98 7.12 14.09
N THR A 129 0.98 7.98 14.05
CA THR A 129 -0.11 7.90 13.07
C THR A 129 -0.30 9.22 12.36
N LEU A 130 -0.72 9.15 11.11
CA LEU A 130 -1.15 10.28 10.30
C LEU A 130 -1.99 9.74 9.13
N ASP A 131 -3.09 10.42 8.78
CA ASP A 131 -3.91 10.04 7.63
C ASP A 131 -3.31 10.61 6.33
N LEU A 132 -2.37 9.86 5.75
CA LEU A 132 -1.75 10.21 4.47
C LEU A 132 -2.75 10.17 3.32
N THR A 133 -3.77 9.32 3.42
CA THR A 133 -4.80 9.17 2.39
C THR A 133 -5.60 10.46 2.26
N LYS A 134 -6.03 11.01 3.39
CA LYS A 134 -6.72 12.30 3.42
C LYS A 134 -5.84 13.43 2.91
N ILE A 135 -4.59 13.52 3.38
CA ILE A 135 -3.64 14.55 2.95
C ILE A 135 -3.40 14.48 1.43
N GLY A 136 -3.22 13.26 0.88
CA GLY A 136 -3.06 13.06 -0.55
C GLY A 136 -4.29 13.53 -1.34
N LEU A 137 -5.49 13.23 -0.87
CA LEU A 137 -6.73 13.70 -1.48
C LEU A 137 -6.87 15.23 -1.42
N ASP A 138 -6.56 15.85 -0.28
CA ASP A 138 -6.72 17.28 -0.08
C ASP A 138 -5.71 18.10 -0.94
N ILE A 139 -4.45 17.68 -1.03
CA ILE A 139 -3.39 18.44 -1.71
C ILE A 139 -3.24 18.02 -3.18
N LEU A 140 -3.25 16.71 -3.46
CA LEU A 140 -2.99 16.17 -4.79
C LEU A 140 -4.27 15.87 -5.57
N GLY A 141 -5.43 15.80 -4.90
CA GLY A 141 -6.68 15.33 -5.47
C GLY A 141 -6.69 13.82 -5.75
N LEU A 142 -5.68 13.08 -5.31
CA LEU A 142 -5.48 11.65 -5.52
C LEU A 142 -4.92 11.01 -4.26
N PRO A 143 -5.27 9.76 -3.92
CA PRO A 143 -4.74 9.03 -2.78
C PRO A 143 -3.31 8.52 -3.05
N VAL A 144 -2.40 9.43 -3.40
CA VAL A 144 -0.98 9.12 -3.63
C VAL A 144 -0.26 9.10 -2.29
N LEU A 145 0.31 7.96 -1.94
CA LEU A 145 0.98 7.77 -0.65
C LEU A 145 2.51 7.79 -0.74
N SER A 146 3.07 7.63 -1.95
CA SER A 146 4.50 7.41 -2.17
C SER A 146 5.39 8.52 -1.60
N THR A 147 5.20 9.76 -2.07
CA THR A 147 6.01 10.91 -1.64
C THR A 147 5.69 11.32 -0.21
N LEU A 148 4.44 11.16 0.23
CA LEU A 148 3.99 11.45 1.58
C LEU A 148 4.66 10.53 2.60
N ALA A 149 4.66 9.21 2.34
CA ALA A 149 5.34 8.23 3.19
C ALA A 149 6.87 8.44 3.21
N GLY A 150 7.47 8.86 2.09
CA GLY A 150 8.85 9.30 2.02
C GLY A 150 9.13 10.50 2.93
N GLY A 151 8.20 11.46 2.98
CA GLY A 151 8.24 12.62 3.88
C GLY A 151 8.23 12.24 5.36
N VAL A 152 7.28 11.37 5.74
CA VAL A 152 7.20 10.82 7.11
C VAL A 152 8.47 10.07 7.49
N ALA A 153 8.92 9.17 6.63
CA ALA A 153 10.12 8.36 6.88
C ALA A 153 11.37 9.24 7.03
N SER A 154 11.52 10.27 6.19
CA SER A 154 12.62 11.24 6.29
C SER A 154 12.60 12.02 7.62
N ARG A 155 11.40 12.37 8.12
CA ARG A 155 11.26 13.04 9.42
C ARG A 155 11.67 12.14 10.57
N ILE A 156 11.17 10.90 10.58
CA ILE A 156 11.51 9.91 11.63
C ILE A 156 13.00 9.56 11.59
N ALA A 157 13.59 9.47 10.39
CA ALA A 157 15.02 9.25 10.23
C ALA A 157 15.89 10.49 10.57
N GLY A 158 15.27 11.64 10.88
CA GLY A 158 16.00 12.85 11.30
C GLY A 158 16.68 13.62 10.17
N LEU A 159 16.27 13.43 8.92
CA LEU A 159 16.80 14.14 7.76
C LEU A 159 16.25 15.56 7.67
N LYS A 160 16.85 16.39 6.83
CA LYS A 160 16.46 17.79 6.62
C LYS A 160 15.34 17.91 5.59
N ALA A 161 14.47 18.91 5.77
CA ALA A 161 13.38 19.19 4.83
C ALA A 161 13.88 19.58 3.43
N ASP A 162 15.04 20.26 3.31
CA ASP A 162 15.62 20.61 2.00
C ASP A 162 16.10 19.38 1.24
N SER A 163 16.71 18.42 1.93
CA SER A 163 17.14 17.15 1.34
C SER A 163 15.94 16.33 0.88
N LEU A 164 14.85 16.30 1.66
CA LEU A 164 13.58 15.69 1.25
C LEU A 164 13.02 16.37 0.00
N ARG A 165 12.95 17.70 -0.05
CA ARG A 165 12.47 18.44 -1.21
C ARG A 165 13.21 18.04 -2.48
N LYS A 166 14.54 18.07 -2.45
CA LYS A 166 15.40 17.70 -3.59
C LYS A 166 15.23 16.22 -3.96
N ALA A 167 15.05 15.34 -2.97
CA ALA A 167 14.84 13.92 -3.23
C ALA A 167 13.50 13.67 -3.91
N VAL A 168 12.40 14.29 -3.44
CA VAL A 168 11.10 14.17 -4.11
C VAL A 168 11.18 14.69 -5.54
N GLU A 169 11.78 15.86 -5.76
CA GLU A 169 11.97 16.42 -7.09
C GLU A 169 12.72 15.46 -8.01
N LYS A 170 13.87 14.92 -7.57
CA LYS A 170 14.67 13.97 -8.33
C LYS A 170 13.93 12.68 -8.66
N GLU A 171 13.29 12.06 -7.67
CA GLU A 171 12.68 10.73 -7.83
C GLU A 171 11.34 10.75 -8.57
N THR A 172 10.71 11.91 -8.69
CA THR A 172 9.41 12.02 -9.36
C THR A 172 9.45 12.78 -10.68
N SER A 173 10.49 13.57 -10.96
CA SER A 173 10.62 14.37 -12.20
C SER A 173 10.63 13.53 -13.48
N GLU A 174 11.15 12.30 -13.43
CA GLU A 174 11.15 11.38 -14.56
C GLU A 174 9.75 10.79 -14.87
N ILE A 175 8.87 10.77 -13.87
CA ILE A 175 7.53 10.18 -13.95
C ILE A 175 6.46 11.26 -14.16
N LEU A 176 6.64 12.42 -13.52
CA LEU A 176 5.72 13.55 -13.54
C LEU A 176 6.21 14.63 -14.49
N THR A 177 5.64 14.68 -15.68
CA THR A 177 5.94 15.72 -16.68
C THR A 177 5.26 17.06 -16.38
N ASP A 178 4.16 17.04 -15.60
CA ASP A 178 3.44 18.23 -15.15
C ASP A 178 4.16 18.86 -13.93
N LYS A 179 4.73 20.05 -14.15
CA LYS A 179 5.42 20.82 -13.11
C LYS A 179 4.50 21.23 -11.95
N GLY A 180 3.21 21.45 -12.20
CA GLY A 180 2.24 21.76 -11.16
C GLY A 180 1.99 20.58 -10.24
N LEU A 181 1.88 19.38 -10.82
CA LEU A 181 1.72 18.13 -10.04
C LEU A 181 3.01 17.79 -9.28
N LEU A 182 4.18 18.05 -9.86
CA LEU A 182 5.46 17.88 -9.16
C LEU A 182 5.54 18.81 -7.94
N ALA A 183 5.21 20.10 -8.08
CA ALA A 183 5.21 21.05 -6.98
C ALA A 183 4.25 20.62 -5.85
N LYS A 184 3.06 20.16 -6.18
CA LYS A 184 2.11 19.63 -5.20
C LYS A 184 2.63 18.37 -4.47
N ASN A 185 3.33 17.47 -5.16
CA ASN A 185 3.95 16.30 -4.52
C ASN A 185 5.02 16.70 -3.52
N ILE A 186 5.84 17.72 -3.85
CA ILE A 186 6.84 18.28 -2.93
C ILE A 186 6.13 18.90 -1.71
N GLU A 187 5.09 19.70 -1.94
CA GLU A 187 4.31 20.32 -0.88
C GLU A 187 3.70 19.28 0.07
N ALA A 188 3.05 18.26 -0.46
CA ALA A 188 2.43 17.18 0.31
C ALA A 188 3.46 16.39 1.15
N ALA A 189 4.63 16.08 0.57
CA ALA A 189 5.72 15.43 1.30
C ALA A 189 6.24 16.30 2.44
N LEU A 190 6.46 17.60 2.20
CA LEU A 190 6.90 18.56 3.21
C LEU A 190 5.84 18.81 4.28
N TYR A 191 4.56 18.77 3.91
CA TYR A 191 3.46 18.85 4.88
C TYR A 191 3.52 17.66 5.85
N CYS A 192 3.59 16.44 5.33
CA CYS A 192 3.71 15.23 6.16
C CYS A 192 4.97 15.24 7.03
N PHE A 193 6.10 15.71 6.49
CA PHE A 193 7.34 15.87 7.24
C PHE A 193 7.16 16.80 8.44
N ARG A 194 6.47 17.93 8.29
CA ARG A 194 6.24 18.93 9.36
C ARG A 194 5.18 18.48 10.37
N ALA A 195 4.20 17.69 9.93
CA ALA A 195 3.13 17.17 10.77
C ALA A 195 3.63 16.16 11.82
N ILE A 196 4.76 15.49 11.54
CA ILE A 196 5.37 14.54 12.49
C ILE A 196 6.34 15.27 13.42
N GLN A 197 6.15 15.07 14.73
CA GLN A 197 7.11 15.56 15.72
C GLN A 197 8.45 14.81 15.60
N PRO A 198 9.57 15.46 15.93
CA PRO A 198 10.86 14.78 16.00
C PRO A 198 10.80 13.59 16.95
N VAL A 199 11.30 12.46 16.51
CA VAL A 199 11.31 11.21 17.28
C VAL A 199 12.74 10.72 17.41
N GLU A 200 13.10 10.29 18.61
CA GLU A 200 14.37 9.63 18.85
C GLU A 200 14.20 8.11 18.65
N VAL A 201 14.91 7.55 17.67
CA VAL A 201 14.92 6.11 17.43
C VAL A 201 16.10 5.50 18.17
N LYS A 202 15.82 4.89 19.32
CA LYS A 202 16.81 4.21 20.17
C LYS A 202 16.54 2.72 20.20
N THR A 203 17.10 2.01 19.25
CA THR A 203 16.89 0.56 19.20
C THR A 203 17.94 -0.19 19.99
N THR A 204 17.46 -1.12 20.81
CA THR A 204 18.30 -2.08 21.55
C THR A 204 18.46 -3.39 20.76
N GLU A 205 19.22 -4.32 21.30
CA GLU A 205 19.35 -5.68 20.73
C GLU A 205 18.11 -6.56 20.99
N ALA A 206 17.23 -6.18 21.93
CA ALA A 206 16.00 -6.91 22.22
C ALA A 206 15.09 -6.98 21.00
N ILE A 207 14.61 -8.16 20.67
CA ILE A 207 13.83 -8.44 19.45
C ILE A 207 12.44 -8.90 19.85
N GLN A 208 11.41 -8.23 19.32
CA GLN A 208 10.06 -8.78 19.35
C GLN A 208 10.03 -10.07 18.53
N LYS A 209 9.63 -11.19 19.13
CA LYS A 209 9.42 -12.43 18.38
C LYS A 209 8.34 -12.19 17.33
N GLY A 210 8.70 -12.39 16.07
CA GLY A 210 7.76 -12.41 14.98
C GLY A 210 6.92 -13.68 14.98
N SER A 211 5.93 -13.73 14.12
CA SER A 211 5.27 -15.00 13.80
C SER A 211 6.32 -16.02 13.38
N PRO A 212 6.20 -17.28 13.79
CA PRO A 212 7.13 -18.33 13.39
C PRO A 212 7.18 -18.36 11.86
N VAL A 213 8.38 -18.54 11.31
CA VAL A 213 8.53 -18.87 9.89
C VAL A 213 7.72 -20.15 9.67
N ILE A 214 6.76 -20.09 8.76
CA ILE A 214 6.03 -21.29 8.37
C ILE A 214 7.05 -22.17 7.65
N ASP A 215 7.47 -23.24 8.31
CA ASP A 215 8.33 -24.24 7.70
C ASP A 215 7.45 -25.08 6.78
N VAL A 216 7.57 -24.80 5.49
CA VAL A 216 6.81 -25.51 4.46
C VAL A 216 7.53 -26.80 4.19
N PRO A 217 6.88 -27.99 4.33
CA PRO A 217 7.52 -29.24 4.09
C PRO A 217 8.12 -29.31 2.68
N PHE A 218 9.37 -29.73 2.59
CA PHE A 218 10.07 -29.93 1.33
C PHE A 218 9.48 -31.13 0.58
N GLU A 219 9.02 -30.89 -0.62
CA GLU A 219 8.62 -31.97 -1.55
C GLU A 219 9.61 -32.08 -2.70
N PRO A 220 9.96 -33.32 -3.12
CA PRO A 220 10.86 -33.53 -4.25
C PRO A 220 10.34 -32.84 -5.52
N ALA A 221 11.23 -32.24 -6.28
CA ALA A 221 10.89 -31.54 -7.53
C ALA A 221 10.17 -32.42 -8.58
N ALA A 222 10.28 -33.76 -8.47
CA ALA A 222 9.55 -34.69 -9.31
C ALA A 222 8.04 -34.76 -9.00
N ILE A 223 7.62 -34.30 -7.80
CA ILE A 223 6.23 -34.34 -7.35
C ILE A 223 5.63 -32.93 -7.40
N SER A 224 6.40 -31.91 -7.02
CA SER A 224 5.93 -30.51 -7.06
C SER A 224 7.04 -29.56 -7.42
N SER A 225 6.66 -28.38 -7.96
CA SER A 225 7.57 -27.25 -8.06
C SER A 225 7.95 -26.79 -6.64
N PRO A 226 9.20 -26.34 -6.37
CA PRO A 226 9.65 -25.92 -5.05
C PRO A 226 8.79 -24.82 -4.39
N THR A 227 7.97 -24.14 -5.16
CA THR A 227 7.12 -23.03 -4.71
C THR A 227 5.63 -23.37 -4.68
N ILE A 228 5.21 -24.57 -5.09
CA ILE A 228 3.81 -25.00 -5.16
C ILE A 228 3.64 -26.29 -4.36
N ASN A 229 3.08 -26.16 -3.16
CA ASN A 229 2.89 -27.31 -2.27
C ASN A 229 1.70 -28.19 -2.64
N THR A 230 0.69 -27.63 -3.29
CA THR A 230 -0.51 -28.34 -3.75
C THR A 230 -1.00 -27.76 -5.06
N THR A 231 -1.52 -28.60 -5.95
CA THR A 231 -2.28 -28.16 -7.13
C THR A 231 -3.64 -27.63 -6.69
N GLY A 232 -4.18 -26.63 -7.41
CA GLY A 232 -5.51 -26.08 -7.13
C GLY A 232 -5.62 -25.31 -5.82
N ASN A 233 -4.55 -24.69 -5.33
CA ASN A 233 -4.54 -23.96 -4.05
C ASN A 233 -5.19 -22.55 -4.13
N THR A 234 -5.61 -22.09 -5.30
CA THR A 234 -6.24 -20.78 -5.50
C THR A 234 -7.46 -20.53 -4.60
N PRO A 235 -8.37 -21.50 -4.36
CA PRO A 235 -9.50 -21.32 -3.45
C PRO A 235 -9.10 -21.04 -2.00
N LEU A 236 -7.91 -21.47 -1.59
CA LEU A 236 -7.37 -21.24 -0.24
C LEU A 236 -6.73 -19.86 -0.09
N ARG A 237 -6.45 -19.17 -1.21
CA ARG A 237 -5.80 -17.87 -1.24
C ARG A 237 -6.83 -16.76 -1.42
N LYS A 238 -7.42 -16.32 -0.34
CA LYS A 238 -8.43 -15.25 -0.35
C LYS A 238 -7.82 -13.90 -0.71
N THR A 239 -8.03 -13.47 -1.94
CA THR A 239 -7.48 -12.23 -2.50
C THR A 239 -8.49 -11.07 -2.56
N GLY A 240 -9.68 -11.28 -2.03
CA GLY A 240 -10.77 -10.30 -2.05
C GLY A 240 -10.46 -8.99 -1.34
N ASN A 241 -9.58 -9.01 -0.34
CA ASN A 241 -9.12 -7.81 0.34
C ASN A 241 -8.14 -6.94 -0.50
N TRP A 242 -7.70 -7.42 -1.67
CA TRP A 242 -6.80 -6.68 -2.57
C TRP A 242 -7.55 -5.69 -3.45
N ARG A 243 -8.88 -5.84 -3.59
CA ARG A 243 -9.65 -4.99 -4.49
C ARG A 243 -9.87 -3.58 -3.96
N VAL A 244 -9.88 -2.64 -4.88
CA VAL A 244 -10.33 -1.25 -4.68
C VAL A 244 -11.76 -1.08 -5.20
N PHE A 245 -12.10 -1.81 -6.26
CA PHE A 245 -13.42 -1.83 -6.87
C PHE A 245 -14.05 -3.21 -6.76
N LYS A 246 -15.35 -3.25 -6.49
CA LYS A 246 -16.18 -4.45 -6.45
C LYS A 246 -17.10 -4.42 -7.67
N PRO A 247 -17.11 -5.43 -8.54
CA PRO A 247 -18.13 -5.53 -9.58
C PRO A 247 -19.48 -5.81 -8.94
N VAL A 248 -20.48 -5.02 -9.25
CA VAL A 248 -21.87 -5.19 -8.79
C VAL A 248 -22.75 -5.44 -10.00
N TRP A 249 -23.65 -6.40 -9.88
CA TRP A 249 -24.47 -6.91 -10.95
C TRP A 249 -25.85 -6.26 -10.98
N ASN A 250 -26.27 -5.82 -12.15
CA ASN A 250 -27.65 -5.51 -12.47
C ASN A 250 -28.22 -6.69 -13.28
N TYR A 251 -28.92 -7.59 -12.63
CA TYR A 251 -29.45 -8.79 -13.27
C TYR A 251 -30.60 -8.51 -14.23
N GLU A 252 -31.31 -7.39 -14.09
CA GLU A 252 -32.38 -6.97 -15.03
C GLU A 252 -31.79 -6.66 -16.42
N ALA A 253 -30.57 -6.12 -16.47
CA ALA A 253 -29.88 -5.84 -17.72
C ALA A 253 -29.05 -7.03 -18.24
N CYS A 254 -28.94 -8.13 -17.47
CA CYS A 254 -28.06 -9.24 -17.80
C CYS A 254 -28.67 -10.16 -18.87
N THR A 255 -27.98 -10.28 -20.01
CA THR A 255 -28.37 -11.17 -21.11
C THR A 255 -27.88 -12.62 -20.96
N LYS A 256 -27.24 -12.97 -19.86
CA LYS A 256 -26.67 -14.30 -19.60
C LYS A 256 -25.68 -14.77 -20.68
N CYS A 257 -24.93 -13.86 -21.29
CA CYS A 257 -23.97 -14.18 -22.37
C CYS A 257 -22.70 -14.89 -21.90
N MET A 258 -22.45 -14.99 -20.59
CA MET A 258 -21.31 -15.64 -19.93
C MET A 258 -19.92 -15.08 -20.30
N THR A 259 -19.83 -13.96 -21.01
CA THR A 259 -18.55 -13.33 -21.36
C THR A 259 -17.73 -13.01 -20.10
N CYS A 260 -18.37 -12.54 -19.05
CA CYS A 260 -17.73 -12.23 -17.76
C CYS A 260 -17.15 -13.48 -17.07
N VAL A 261 -17.81 -14.63 -17.20
CA VAL A 261 -17.31 -15.92 -16.66
C VAL A 261 -16.05 -16.36 -17.43
N ALA A 262 -16.14 -16.34 -18.77
CA ALA A 262 -15.05 -16.77 -19.64
C ALA A 262 -13.82 -15.85 -19.56
N ARG A 263 -14.01 -14.56 -19.29
CA ARG A 263 -12.93 -13.54 -19.25
C ARG A 263 -12.37 -13.28 -17.86
N CYS A 264 -12.93 -13.87 -16.82
CA CYS A 264 -12.40 -13.67 -15.46
C CYS A 264 -11.01 -14.33 -15.29
N PRO A 265 -9.94 -13.54 -15.10
CA PRO A 265 -8.58 -14.08 -15.01
C PRO A 265 -8.33 -14.90 -13.74
N ASP A 266 -9.17 -14.70 -12.70
CA ASP A 266 -9.07 -15.42 -11.43
C ASP A 266 -10.10 -16.55 -11.31
N GLY A 267 -10.96 -16.76 -12.33
CA GLY A 267 -11.99 -17.80 -12.33
C GLY A 267 -13.00 -17.68 -11.18
N CYS A 268 -13.17 -16.48 -10.62
CA CYS A 268 -14.01 -16.24 -9.45
C CYS A 268 -15.46 -15.85 -9.78
N ILE A 269 -15.89 -15.99 -11.05
CA ILE A 269 -17.27 -15.79 -11.47
C ILE A 269 -17.85 -17.15 -11.85
N ALA A 270 -18.85 -17.58 -11.10
CA ALA A 270 -19.61 -18.81 -11.35
C ALA A 270 -21.03 -18.50 -11.84
N VAL A 271 -21.79 -19.52 -12.17
CA VAL A 271 -23.17 -19.41 -12.63
C VAL A 271 -24.07 -20.08 -11.58
N ASN A 272 -25.14 -19.38 -11.16
CA ASN A 272 -26.12 -19.90 -10.22
C ASN A 272 -27.16 -20.82 -10.90
N GLU A 273 -28.07 -21.40 -10.13
CA GLU A 273 -29.12 -22.31 -10.63
C GLU A 273 -30.07 -21.64 -11.62
N ASP A 274 -30.29 -20.32 -11.49
CA ASP A 274 -31.13 -19.51 -12.41
C ASP A 274 -30.40 -19.15 -13.69
N GLY A 275 -29.16 -19.55 -13.86
CA GLY A 275 -28.32 -19.27 -15.01
C GLY A 275 -27.76 -17.85 -15.02
N PHE A 276 -27.68 -17.15 -13.88
CA PHE A 276 -27.02 -15.86 -13.77
C PHE A 276 -25.59 -15.99 -13.27
N PRO A 277 -24.65 -15.18 -13.80
CA PRO A 277 -23.30 -15.10 -13.26
C PRO A 277 -23.29 -14.42 -11.90
N TYR A 278 -22.50 -14.94 -10.97
CA TYR A 278 -22.25 -14.32 -9.66
C TYR A 278 -20.76 -14.36 -9.31
N THR A 279 -20.32 -13.43 -8.48
CA THR A 279 -18.90 -13.31 -8.12
C THR A 279 -18.62 -13.85 -6.74
N ASP A 280 -17.66 -14.76 -6.63
CA ASP A 280 -17.01 -15.08 -5.37
C ASP A 280 -16.09 -13.92 -4.96
N TYR A 281 -16.58 -13.10 -4.04
CA TYR A 281 -15.85 -11.93 -3.58
C TYR A 281 -14.68 -12.24 -2.66
N ASP A 282 -14.56 -13.43 -2.11
CA ASP A 282 -13.39 -13.83 -1.32
C ASP A 282 -12.13 -13.93 -2.20
N ASN A 283 -12.31 -14.25 -3.47
CA ASN A 283 -11.22 -14.43 -4.44
C ASN A 283 -11.15 -13.32 -5.50
N CYS A 284 -12.19 -12.50 -5.65
CA CYS A 284 -12.23 -11.42 -6.66
C CYS A 284 -11.28 -10.28 -6.33
N LYS A 285 -10.33 -9.98 -7.21
CA LYS A 285 -9.37 -8.86 -7.08
C LYS A 285 -9.89 -7.50 -7.57
N GLY A 286 -11.10 -7.43 -8.11
CA GLY A 286 -11.69 -6.19 -8.60
C GLY A 286 -10.98 -5.59 -9.82
N CYS A 287 -10.46 -6.43 -10.73
CA CYS A 287 -9.78 -5.97 -11.95
C CYS A 287 -10.72 -5.31 -12.96
N MET A 288 -12.03 -5.48 -12.82
CA MET A 288 -13.11 -4.93 -13.62
C MET A 288 -13.16 -5.39 -15.09
N ILE A 289 -12.36 -6.40 -15.48
CA ILE A 289 -12.40 -6.96 -16.84
C ILE A 289 -13.82 -7.45 -17.19
N CYS A 290 -14.53 -8.03 -16.23
CA CYS A 290 -15.92 -8.47 -16.43
C CYS A 290 -16.87 -7.33 -16.84
N ALA A 291 -16.66 -6.11 -16.32
CA ALA A 291 -17.44 -4.95 -16.71
C ALA A 291 -17.01 -4.39 -18.07
N GLU A 292 -15.70 -4.38 -18.36
CA GLU A 292 -15.16 -3.89 -19.63
C GLU A 292 -15.53 -4.81 -20.80
N GLU A 293 -15.55 -6.10 -20.61
CA GLU A 293 -15.86 -7.09 -21.64
C GLU A 293 -17.37 -7.38 -21.76
N CYS A 294 -18.20 -6.83 -20.86
CA CYS A 294 -19.64 -7.02 -20.92
C CYS A 294 -20.24 -6.34 -22.15
N PRO A 295 -20.99 -7.06 -23.01
CA PRO A 295 -21.62 -6.44 -24.17
C PRO A 295 -22.72 -5.42 -23.80
N VAL A 296 -23.27 -5.52 -22.58
CA VAL A 296 -24.28 -4.60 -22.06
C VAL A 296 -23.62 -3.54 -21.20
N ARG A 297 -22.93 -2.59 -21.84
CA ARG A 297 -22.28 -1.45 -21.16
C ARG A 297 -23.20 -0.25 -21.03
N GLU A 298 -24.12 -0.09 -22.00
CA GLU A 298 -25.10 0.98 -22.07
C GLU A 298 -26.37 0.42 -22.73
N GLY A 299 -27.49 0.73 -22.14
CA GLY A 299 -28.81 0.34 -22.68
C GLY A 299 -29.92 1.03 -21.90
N ALA A 300 -31.18 0.87 -22.29
CA ALA A 300 -32.33 1.45 -21.62
C ALA A 300 -32.47 1.04 -20.14
N GLY A 301 -31.85 -0.11 -19.73
CA GLY A 301 -31.79 -0.62 -18.37
C GLY A 301 -30.48 -0.34 -17.63
N GLY A 302 -29.54 0.44 -18.21
CA GLY A 302 -28.22 0.69 -17.64
C GLY A 302 -27.21 -0.41 -17.91
N ALA A 303 -25.99 -0.28 -17.34
CA ALA A 303 -24.92 -1.28 -17.46
C ALA A 303 -25.23 -2.54 -16.64
N CYS A 304 -24.91 -3.71 -17.19
CA CYS A 304 -25.08 -4.98 -16.50
C CYS A 304 -24.12 -5.14 -15.32
N ILE A 305 -22.89 -4.60 -15.41
CA ILE A 305 -21.88 -4.67 -14.34
C ILE A 305 -21.33 -3.28 -14.11
N VAL A 306 -21.38 -2.82 -12.86
CA VAL A 306 -20.82 -1.54 -12.44
C VAL A 306 -19.76 -1.73 -11.37
N GLY A 307 -18.76 -0.85 -11.33
CA GLY A 307 -17.74 -0.85 -10.30
C GLY A 307 -18.20 -0.06 -9.07
N GLN A 308 -18.26 -0.71 -7.92
CA GLN A 308 -18.46 -0.06 -6.63
C GLN A 308 -17.13 0.01 -5.86
N MET A 309 -16.80 1.16 -5.32
CA MET A 309 -15.59 1.33 -4.50
C MET A 309 -15.77 0.69 -3.12
N THR A 310 -14.91 -0.25 -2.74
CA THR A 310 -15.01 -1.00 -1.48
C THR A 310 -14.55 -0.22 -0.26
N GLN A 311 -13.75 0.84 -0.45
CA GLN A 311 -13.20 1.64 0.65
C GLN A 311 -14.10 2.79 1.11
N ILE A 312 -15.22 3.08 0.41
CA ILE A 312 -16.13 4.17 0.79
C ILE A 312 -16.85 3.89 2.11
N GLU A 313 -17.07 2.63 2.47
CA GLU A 313 -17.74 2.25 3.72
C GLU A 313 -16.92 2.61 4.99
N LYS A 314 -15.63 2.94 4.83
CA LYS A 314 -14.71 3.31 5.94
C LYS A 314 -14.44 4.82 6.04
N LEU A 315 -14.97 5.65 5.12
CA LEU A 315 -14.76 7.10 5.16
C LEU A 315 -15.92 7.79 5.90
N PRO A 316 -15.65 8.77 6.78
CA PRO A 316 -16.70 9.53 7.44
C PRO A 316 -17.54 10.31 6.42
N ALA A 317 -18.84 10.46 6.69
CA ALA A 317 -19.86 10.99 5.76
C ALA A 317 -19.53 12.35 5.14
N THR A 318 -18.66 13.15 5.78
CA THR A 318 -18.24 14.48 5.31
C THR A 318 -17.30 14.44 4.10
N SER A 319 -16.58 13.34 3.88
CA SER A 319 -15.67 13.17 2.71
C SER A 319 -16.33 12.54 1.50
N ALA A 320 -17.50 11.92 1.67
CA ALA A 320 -18.21 11.21 0.59
C ALA A 320 -18.71 12.13 -0.53
N HIS A 321 -18.99 13.42 -0.24
CA HIS A 321 -19.54 14.34 -1.23
C HIS A 321 -18.47 14.87 -2.20
N SER A 322 -17.28 15.22 -1.71
CA SER A 322 -16.15 15.63 -2.56
C SER A 322 -15.61 14.44 -3.38
N HIS A 323 -15.68 13.25 -2.81
CA HIS A 323 -15.24 12.01 -3.45
C HIS A 323 -16.16 11.59 -4.61
N LYS A 324 -17.50 11.77 -4.47
CA LYS A 324 -18.47 11.57 -5.57
C LYS A 324 -18.20 12.50 -6.75
N GLN A 325 -17.81 13.76 -6.51
CA GLN A 325 -17.46 14.71 -7.59
C GLN A 325 -16.14 14.35 -8.27
N PHE A 326 -15.15 13.89 -7.51
CA PHE A 326 -13.85 13.45 -8.03
C PHE A 326 -14.01 12.19 -8.89
N LEU A 327 -14.74 11.18 -8.42
CA LEU A 327 -15.04 9.97 -9.20
C LEU A 327 -15.78 10.31 -10.50
N LYS A 328 -16.71 11.27 -10.50
CA LYS A 328 -17.35 11.77 -11.72
C LYS A 328 -16.35 12.37 -12.72
N LYS A 329 -15.27 12.98 -12.26
CA LYS A 329 -14.28 13.68 -13.11
C LYS A 329 -13.19 12.74 -13.65
N VAL A 330 -12.69 11.80 -12.85
CA VAL A 330 -11.60 10.90 -13.22
C VAL A 330 -12.09 9.66 -13.97
N PHE A 331 -13.28 9.14 -13.62
CA PHE A 331 -13.81 7.90 -14.16
C PHE A 331 -14.83 8.08 -15.29
N ARG A 332 -15.38 9.30 -15.53
CA ARG A 332 -16.20 9.57 -16.70
C ARG A 332 -15.47 9.33 -18.03
N SER A 333 -14.15 9.34 -18.04
CA SER A 333 -13.35 9.10 -19.24
C SER A 333 -12.90 7.63 -19.42
N LYS A 334 -12.96 6.80 -18.37
CA LYS A 334 -12.49 5.40 -18.44
C LYS A 334 -13.46 4.35 -17.89
N PHE A 335 -14.30 4.71 -16.90
CA PHE A 335 -15.27 3.77 -16.31
C PHE A 335 -16.60 4.51 -16.08
N LYS A 336 -17.68 4.07 -16.72
CA LYS A 336 -19.02 4.64 -16.47
C LYS A 336 -19.52 4.13 -15.11
N ILE A 337 -19.42 4.98 -14.10
CA ILE A 337 -19.94 4.71 -12.74
C ILE A 337 -21.35 5.27 -12.66
N HIS A 338 -22.33 4.44 -12.38
CA HIS A 338 -23.71 4.88 -12.18
C HIS A 338 -23.84 5.63 -10.83
N PRO A 339 -24.43 6.85 -10.80
CA PRO A 339 -24.49 7.69 -9.59
C PRO A 339 -25.44 7.20 -8.49
N ASN A 340 -26.25 6.18 -8.74
CA ASN A 340 -27.35 5.75 -7.87
C ASN A 340 -27.29 4.29 -7.40
N ALA A 341 -26.11 3.68 -7.31
CA ALA A 341 -25.97 2.42 -6.59
C ALA A 341 -25.82 2.73 -5.08
N ASN A 342 -26.94 2.75 -4.36
CA ASN A 342 -27.01 2.75 -2.89
C ASN A 342 -26.51 1.42 -2.34
#